data_6b2cef5cf047aa66b12772cce989b728
#
_entry.id   6b2cef5cf047aa66b12772cce989b728
#
_cell.length_a   1.000
_cell.length_b   1.000
_cell.length_c   1.000
_cell.angle_alpha   90.00
_cell.angle_beta   90.00
_cell.angle_gamma   90.00
#
_symmetry.space_group_name_H-M   'P 1'
#
loop_
_entity.id
_entity.type
_entity.pdbx_description
1 polymer ?
#
loop_
_entity_poly.entity_id
_entity_poly.type
_entity_poly.pdbx_seq_one_letter_code
_entity_poly.pdbx_strand_id
1 'polypeptide(L)'
;MLGVCFRYTNSTEEAEDAMVEGFMNVFTHISSYRQECTLETWIRKIMVNSALSHLRQRNKHLNISIEETVIEEQDNSIVKPEEKFAAEDLMKLIQKMPDGYRVVFNLFAVEGFSHKEIAEQLNISESTSKSQFFRARKWLMERIKNE
;
A
#
# COMPACT_ATOMS: atom_id res chain seq x y z
N MET A 1 8.43 -10.32 6.89
CA MET A 1 7.07 -9.78 7.17
C MET A 1 7.10 -8.36 7.76
N LEU A 2 8.07 -8.00 8.62
CA LEU A 2 8.20 -6.62 9.15
C LEU A 2 8.22 -5.58 8.02
N GLY A 3 9.04 -5.76 6.99
CA GLY A 3 9.08 -4.85 5.84
C GLY A 3 7.76 -4.75 5.04
N VAL A 4 6.89 -5.76 5.12
CA VAL A 4 5.54 -5.70 4.54
C VAL A 4 4.69 -4.73 5.35
N CYS A 5 4.65 -4.89 6.68
CA CYS A 5 3.88 -4.01 7.57
C CYS A 5 4.41 -2.57 7.53
N PHE A 6 5.73 -2.41 7.52
CA PHE A 6 6.39 -1.10 7.52
C PHE A 6 5.99 -0.23 6.32
N ARG A 7 5.67 -0.81 5.17
CA ARG A 7 5.20 -0.04 4.00
C ARG A 7 3.85 0.66 4.22
N TYR A 8 3.06 0.19 5.17
CA TYR A 8 1.71 0.72 5.47
C TYR A 8 1.63 1.52 6.77
N THR A 9 2.66 1.45 7.61
CA THR A 9 2.74 2.12 8.91
C THR A 9 3.68 3.32 8.86
N ASN A 10 3.70 4.16 9.89
CA ASN A 10 4.52 5.36 9.94
C ASN A 10 5.74 5.25 10.86
N SER A 11 5.80 4.19 11.65
CA SER A 11 6.93 3.90 12.52
C SER A 11 7.25 2.41 12.57
N THR A 12 8.45 2.08 13.03
CA THR A 12 8.87 0.69 13.24
C THR A 12 8.00 0.02 14.30
N GLU A 13 7.64 0.74 15.36
CA GLU A 13 6.80 0.24 16.46
C GLU A 13 5.42 -0.16 15.94
N GLU A 14 4.76 0.70 15.15
CA GLU A 14 3.48 0.37 14.51
C GLU A 14 3.61 -0.84 13.56
N ALA A 15 4.73 -0.97 12.87
CA ALA A 15 4.97 -2.10 11.99
C ALA A 15 5.16 -3.42 12.77
N GLU A 16 5.83 -3.36 13.90
CA GLU A 16 6.02 -4.50 14.80
C GLU A 16 4.68 -4.94 15.41
N ASP A 17 3.87 -4.00 15.89
CA ASP A 17 2.54 -4.28 16.41
C ASP A 17 1.63 -4.93 15.34
N ALA A 18 1.60 -4.35 14.14
CA ALA A 18 0.85 -4.91 13.02
C ALA A 18 1.34 -6.32 12.63
N MET A 19 2.65 -6.55 12.69
CA MET A 19 3.24 -7.86 12.41
C MET A 19 2.87 -8.89 13.48
N VAL A 20 2.91 -8.53 14.75
CA VAL A 20 2.51 -9.41 15.87
C VAL A 20 1.04 -9.80 15.71
N GLU A 21 0.15 -8.83 15.48
CA GLU A 21 -1.27 -9.10 15.21
C GLU A 21 -1.45 -9.98 13.98
N GLY A 22 -0.69 -9.72 12.92
CA GLY A 22 -0.69 -10.53 11.70
C GLY A 22 -0.33 -11.99 11.98
N PHE A 23 0.71 -12.26 12.76
CA PHE A 23 1.08 -13.63 13.13
C PHE A 23 0.03 -14.29 14.04
N MET A 24 -0.57 -13.57 14.97
CA MET A 24 -1.69 -14.11 15.76
C MET A 24 -2.85 -14.53 14.84
N ASN A 25 -3.18 -13.72 13.84
CA ASN A 25 -4.19 -14.05 12.84
C ASN A 25 -3.78 -15.26 11.98
N VAL A 26 -2.51 -15.38 11.60
CA VAL A 26 -1.98 -16.57 10.91
C VAL A 26 -2.22 -17.82 11.73
N PHE A 27 -1.83 -17.85 13.01
CA PHE A 27 -1.99 -19.03 13.87
C PHE A 27 -3.46 -19.37 14.12
N THR A 28 -4.29 -18.36 14.30
CA THR A 28 -5.75 -18.55 14.51
C THR A 28 -6.43 -19.17 13.27
N HIS A 29 -5.97 -18.78 12.07
CA HIS A 29 -6.63 -19.15 10.82
C HIS A 29 -5.83 -20.18 9.99
N ILE A 30 -4.76 -20.76 10.53
CA ILE A 30 -3.90 -21.69 9.77
C ILE A 30 -4.68 -22.89 9.22
N SER A 31 -5.71 -23.35 9.93
CA SER A 31 -6.59 -24.43 9.47
C SER A 31 -7.43 -24.06 8.23
N SER A 32 -7.59 -22.79 7.93
CA SER A 32 -8.29 -22.30 6.74
C SER A 32 -7.41 -22.17 5.50
N TYR A 33 -6.11 -22.41 5.62
CA TYR A 33 -5.17 -22.39 4.51
C TYR A 33 -5.43 -23.55 3.56
N ARG A 34 -5.92 -23.25 2.34
CA ARG A 34 -6.36 -24.25 1.34
C ARG A 34 -5.28 -24.65 0.34
N GLN A 35 -4.04 -24.18 0.48
CA GLN A 35 -2.94 -24.46 -0.44
C GLN A 35 -3.18 -23.97 -1.90
N GLU A 36 -4.10 -23.04 -2.11
CA GLU A 36 -4.37 -22.43 -3.41
C GLU A 36 -3.26 -21.45 -3.87
N CYS A 37 -2.40 -21.04 -2.94
CA CYS A 37 -1.19 -20.25 -3.18
C CYS A 37 -0.09 -20.72 -2.22
N THR A 38 1.13 -20.20 -2.37
CA THR A 38 2.20 -20.51 -1.41
C THR A 38 1.85 -19.99 -0.01
N LEU A 39 2.33 -20.68 1.03
CA LEU A 39 2.13 -20.27 2.42
C LEU A 39 2.63 -18.85 2.67
N GLU A 40 3.76 -18.48 2.06
CA GLU A 40 4.30 -17.13 2.13
C GLU A 40 3.31 -16.08 1.58
N THR A 41 2.71 -16.33 0.42
CA THR A 41 1.72 -15.44 -0.19
C THR A 41 0.47 -15.31 0.68
N TRP A 42 0.03 -16.40 1.28
CA TRP A 42 -1.11 -16.40 2.19
C TRP A 42 -0.83 -15.60 3.47
N ILE A 43 0.33 -15.82 4.10
CA ILE A 43 0.78 -15.04 5.27
C ILE A 43 0.92 -13.56 4.92
N ARG A 44 1.51 -13.25 3.76
CA ARG A 44 1.69 -11.87 3.29
C ARG A 44 0.36 -11.11 3.18
N LYS A 45 -0.67 -11.74 2.65
CA LYS A 45 -2.02 -11.15 2.59
C LYS A 45 -2.57 -10.82 3.98
N ILE A 46 -2.35 -11.71 4.96
CA ILE A 46 -2.77 -11.48 6.35
C ILE A 46 -2.00 -10.29 6.94
N MET A 47 -0.68 -10.20 6.71
CA MET A 47 0.14 -9.09 7.19
C MET A 47 -0.31 -7.74 6.61
N VAL A 48 -0.59 -7.69 5.30
CA VAL A 48 -1.13 -6.49 4.66
C VAL A 48 -2.46 -6.07 5.30
N ASN A 49 -3.37 -7.02 5.51
CA ASN A 49 -4.66 -6.74 6.14
C ASN A 49 -4.51 -6.24 7.58
N SER A 50 -3.61 -6.83 8.37
CA SER A 50 -3.33 -6.35 9.74
C SER A 50 -2.75 -4.94 9.73
N ALA A 51 -1.79 -4.65 8.86
CA ALA A 51 -1.22 -3.31 8.72
C ALA A 51 -2.26 -2.27 8.28
N LEU A 52 -3.16 -2.62 7.36
CA LEU A 52 -4.28 -1.76 6.97
C LEU A 52 -5.28 -1.55 8.10
N SER A 53 -5.51 -2.56 8.94
CA SER A 53 -6.36 -2.46 10.14
C SER A 53 -5.78 -1.46 11.15
N HIS A 54 -4.48 -1.54 11.43
CA HIS A 54 -3.76 -0.57 12.27
C HIS A 54 -3.87 0.85 11.72
N LEU A 55 -3.66 1.02 10.41
CA LEU A 55 -3.79 2.30 9.75
C LEU A 55 -5.21 2.88 9.92
N ARG A 56 -6.25 2.05 9.73
CA ARG A 56 -7.66 2.49 9.90
C ARG A 56 -7.98 2.87 11.35
N GLN A 57 -7.49 2.12 12.33
CA GLN A 57 -7.71 2.42 13.76
C GLN A 57 -7.07 3.75 14.14
N ARG A 58 -5.84 4.00 13.70
CA ARG A 58 -5.16 5.28 13.91
C ARG A 58 -5.92 6.40 13.22
N ASN A 59 -6.40 6.16 12.02
CA ASN A 59 -7.07 7.12 11.15
C ASN A 59 -8.59 7.14 11.35
N LYS A 60 -9.13 6.66 12.48
CA LYS A 60 -10.56 6.84 12.83
C LYS A 60 -10.99 8.31 12.80
N HIS A 61 -10.03 9.23 12.88
CA HIS A 61 -10.23 10.68 12.71
C HIS A 61 -9.74 11.20 11.35
N LEU A 62 -9.00 10.40 10.60
CA LEU A 62 -8.75 10.66 9.19
C LEU A 62 -9.90 9.95 8.45
N ASN A 63 -11.01 10.66 8.25
CA ASN A 63 -11.62 10.53 6.95
C ASN A 63 -10.42 10.57 6.00
N ILE A 64 -10.08 9.46 5.36
CA ILE A 64 -9.33 9.54 4.11
C ILE A 64 -10.27 10.38 3.29
N SER A 65 -10.08 11.70 3.35
CA SER A 65 -10.72 12.65 2.45
C SER A 65 -10.07 12.36 1.12
N ILE A 66 -10.53 11.27 0.54
CA ILE A 66 -10.29 10.94 -0.84
C ILE A 66 -11.19 11.94 -1.53
N GLU A 67 -10.63 13.16 -1.71
CA GLU A 67 -11.28 14.15 -2.55
C GLU A 67 -11.56 13.48 -3.88
N GLU A 68 -12.83 13.24 -4.15
CA GLU A 68 -13.35 12.80 -5.44
C GLU A 68 -13.12 13.89 -6.49
N THR A 69 -11.86 14.16 -6.81
CA THR A 69 -11.53 14.92 -7.99
C THR A 69 -11.30 13.92 -9.12
N VAL A 70 -12.31 13.78 -9.95
CA VAL A 70 -12.21 13.09 -11.23
C VAL A 70 -11.11 13.81 -12.03
N ILE A 71 -9.95 13.19 -12.14
CA ILE A 71 -8.91 13.63 -13.07
C ILE A 71 -9.09 12.77 -14.31
N GLU A 72 -9.42 13.39 -15.42
CA GLU A 72 -9.39 12.76 -16.73
C GLU A 72 -8.00 12.18 -16.97
N GLU A 73 -7.97 10.89 -17.31
CA GLU A 73 -6.76 10.17 -17.66
C GLU A 73 -6.19 10.73 -18.97
N GLN A 74 -5.15 11.51 -18.88
CA GLN A 74 -4.24 11.75 -19.99
C GLN A 74 -2.81 11.91 -19.44
N ASP A 75 -2.10 10.83 -19.31
CA ASP A 75 -0.72 10.69 -19.77
C ASP A 75 -0.17 9.28 -19.53
N ASN A 76 -0.08 8.49 -20.59
CA ASN A 76 0.59 7.20 -20.62
C ASN A 76 2.09 7.35 -20.88
N SER A 77 2.73 8.41 -20.40
CA SER A 77 4.17 8.52 -20.51
C SER A 77 4.85 7.59 -19.52
N ILE A 78 5.25 6.42 -20.01
CA ILE A 78 6.18 5.53 -19.31
C ILE A 78 7.56 6.21 -19.35
N VAL A 79 7.83 7.02 -18.36
CA VAL A 79 9.19 7.52 -18.15
C VAL A 79 9.98 6.38 -17.51
N LYS A 80 10.91 5.81 -18.27
CA LYS A 80 11.90 4.87 -17.73
C LYS A 80 12.83 5.66 -16.81
N PRO A 81 13.01 5.25 -15.54
CA PRO A 81 14.03 5.87 -14.70
C PRO A 81 15.40 5.49 -15.26
N GLU A 82 16.14 6.46 -15.76
CA GLU A 82 17.51 6.24 -16.27
C GLU A 82 18.57 6.20 -15.15
N GLU A 83 18.20 6.44 -13.90
CA GLU A 83 19.12 6.36 -12.77
C GLU A 83 18.70 5.28 -11.79
N LYS A 84 19.69 4.47 -11.38
CA LYS A 84 19.54 3.42 -10.36
C LYS A 84 19.36 4.08 -9.00
N PHE A 85 18.14 4.44 -8.65
CA PHE A 85 17.79 4.72 -7.27
C PHE A 85 18.08 3.47 -6.43
N ALA A 86 18.84 3.61 -5.35
CA ALA A 86 18.98 2.52 -4.42
C ALA A 86 17.60 2.16 -3.86
N ALA A 87 17.30 0.86 -3.78
CA ALA A 87 15.98 0.39 -3.29
C ALA A 87 15.61 0.99 -1.92
N GLU A 88 16.61 1.28 -1.09
CA GLU A 88 16.45 1.91 0.22
C GLU A 88 15.96 3.36 0.12
N ASP A 89 16.46 4.14 -0.84
CA ASP A 89 16.07 5.54 -1.00
C ASP A 89 14.66 5.64 -1.59
N LEU A 90 14.31 4.74 -2.50
CA LEU A 90 12.93 4.62 -2.99
C LEU A 90 11.96 4.26 -1.85
N MET A 91 12.36 3.36 -0.96
CA MET A 91 11.55 3.01 0.23
C MET A 91 11.36 4.21 1.16
N LYS A 92 12.40 5.01 1.38
CA LYS A 92 12.30 6.25 2.19
C LYS A 92 11.34 7.26 1.54
N LEU A 93 11.37 7.39 0.21
CA LEU A 93 10.43 8.25 -0.52
C LEU A 93 9.00 7.75 -0.41
N ILE A 94 8.76 6.45 -0.55
CA ILE A 94 7.44 5.85 -0.39
C ILE A 94 6.90 6.11 1.04
N GLN A 95 7.76 6.02 2.06
CA GLN A 95 7.40 6.31 3.44
C GLN A 95 6.97 7.77 3.68
N LYS A 96 7.53 8.71 2.93
CA LYS A 96 7.16 10.14 3.01
C LYS A 96 5.86 10.47 2.26
N MET A 97 5.33 9.54 1.50
CA MET A 97 4.12 9.74 0.72
C MET A 97 2.89 9.86 1.64
N PRO A 98 1.92 10.74 1.34
CA PRO A 98 0.65 10.78 2.05
C PRO A 98 -0.02 9.41 2.11
N ASP A 99 -0.66 9.08 3.24
CA ASP A 99 -1.19 7.75 3.53
C ASP A 99 -2.07 7.18 2.42
N GLY A 100 -3.01 7.98 1.87
CA GLY A 100 -3.89 7.54 0.80
C GLY A 100 -3.15 7.14 -0.48
N TYR A 101 -2.15 7.93 -0.87
CA TYR A 101 -1.32 7.63 -2.05
C TYR A 101 -0.45 6.40 -1.80
N ARG A 102 0.18 6.34 -0.62
CA ARG A 102 1.08 5.26 -0.22
C ARG A 102 0.37 3.91 -0.19
N VAL A 103 -0.82 3.86 0.39
CA VAL A 103 -1.60 2.62 0.50
C VAL A 103 -1.97 2.09 -0.88
N VAL A 104 -2.58 2.92 -1.73
CA VAL A 104 -2.99 2.49 -3.08
C VAL A 104 -1.77 2.12 -3.93
N PHE A 105 -0.68 2.90 -3.83
CA PHE A 105 0.56 2.60 -4.54
C PHE A 105 1.12 1.23 -4.14
N ASN A 106 1.24 0.94 -2.85
CA ASN A 106 1.76 -0.32 -2.37
C ASN A 106 0.86 -1.50 -2.76
N LEU A 107 -0.45 -1.37 -2.62
CA LEU A 107 -1.39 -2.43 -2.99
C LEU A 107 -1.32 -2.76 -4.48
N PHE A 108 -1.25 -1.75 -5.34
CA PHE A 108 -1.21 -1.94 -6.79
C PHE A 108 0.19 -2.35 -7.29
N ALA A 109 1.22 -1.53 -7.00
CA ALA A 109 2.55 -1.68 -7.60
C ALA A 109 3.41 -2.75 -6.91
N VAL A 110 3.22 -3.00 -5.61
CA VAL A 110 4.05 -3.93 -4.83
C VAL A 110 3.34 -5.25 -4.59
N GLU A 111 2.06 -5.22 -4.19
CA GLU A 111 1.30 -6.42 -3.88
C GLU A 111 0.55 -7.00 -5.10
N GLY A 112 0.40 -6.22 -6.18
CA GLY A 112 -0.20 -6.68 -7.44
C GLY A 112 -1.73 -6.78 -7.43
N PHE A 113 -2.41 -6.10 -6.50
CA PHE A 113 -3.88 -6.04 -6.50
C PHE A 113 -4.40 -5.19 -7.67
N SER A 114 -5.49 -5.61 -8.27
CA SER A 114 -6.22 -4.80 -9.25
C SER A 114 -6.91 -3.60 -8.58
N HIS A 115 -7.21 -2.55 -9.34
CA HIS A 115 -7.96 -1.40 -8.79
C HIS A 115 -9.34 -1.80 -8.27
N LYS A 116 -9.97 -2.82 -8.85
CA LYS A 116 -11.22 -3.39 -8.36
C LYS A 116 -11.07 -4.00 -6.97
N GLU A 117 -10.05 -4.84 -6.77
CA GLU A 117 -9.76 -5.46 -5.46
C GLU A 117 -9.38 -4.42 -4.42
N ILE A 118 -8.60 -3.39 -4.81
CA ILE A 118 -8.25 -2.26 -3.94
C ILE A 118 -9.49 -1.48 -3.54
N ALA A 119 -10.38 -1.22 -4.48
CA ALA A 119 -11.64 -0.53 -4.22
C ALA A 119 -12.50 -1.26 -3.19
N GLU A 120 -12.64 -2.58 -3.34
CA GLU A 120 -13.36 -3.44 -2.40
C GLU A 120 -12.67 -3.45 -1.02
N GLN A 121 -11.34 -3.60 -0.99
CA GLN A 121 -10.57 -3.69 0.25
C GLN A 121 -10.55 -2.38 1.04
N LEU A 122 -10.49 -1.23 0.37
CA LEU A 122 -10.45 0.10 1.00
C LEU A 122 -11.83 0.75 1.12
N ASN A 123 -12.87 0.14 0.59
CA ASN A 123 -14.24 0.69 0.52
C ASN A 123 -14.28 2.06 -0.19
N ILE A 124 -13.68 2.11 -1.36
CA ILE A 124 -13.64 3.28 -2.26
C ILE A 124 -14.12 2.88 -3.65
N SER A 125 -14.31 3.85 -4.54
CA SER A 125 -14.61 3.53 -5.94
C SER A 125 -13.35 3.07 -6.70
N GLU A 126 -13.50 2.31 -7.77
CA GLU A 126 -12.38 1.92 -8.63
C GLU A 126 -11.73 3.14 -9.27
N SER A 127 -12.53 4.16 -9.65
CA SER A 127 -12.02 5.43 -10.17
C SER A 127 -11.18 6.18 -9.13
N THR A 128 -11.58 6.16 -7.87
CA THR A 128 -10.79 6.73 -6.77
C THR A 128 -9.46 5.99 -6.60
N SER A 129 -9.45 4.67 -6.67
CA SER A 129 -8.22 3.89 -6.62
C SER A 129 -7.25 4.26 -7.77
N LYS A 130 -7.77 4.40 -8.99
CA LYS A 130 -6.98 4.84 -10.16
C LYS A 130 -6.43 6.26 -9.98
N SER A 131 -7.24 7.21 -9.54
CA SER A 131 -6.80 8.58 -9.34
C SER A 131 -5.77 8.70 -8.21
N GLN A 132 -5.91 7.97 -7.12
CA GLN A 132 -4.93 7.92 -6.04
C GLN A 132 -3.59 7.34 -6.53
N PHE A 133 -3.63 6.28 -7.33
CA PHE A 133 -2.41 5.71 -7.90
C PHE A 133 -1.72 6.68 -8.86
N PHE A 134 -2.46 7.38 -9.70
CA PHE A 134 -1.92 8.40 -10.60
C PHE A 134 -1.22 9.53 -9.82
N ARG A 135 -1.87 10.04 -8.76
CA ARG A 135 -1.29 11.07 -7.88
C ARG A 135 -0.05 10.57 -7.15
N ALA A 136 -0.06 9.31 -6.68
CA ALA A 136 1.09 8.68 -6.06
C ALA A 136 2.30 8.64 -7.01
N ARG A 137 2.09 8.20 -8.26
CA ARG A 137 3.14 8.21 -9.29
C ARG A 137 3.68 9.61 -9.56
N LYS A 138 2.78 10.59 -9.76
CA LYS A 138 3.17 11.98 -10.00
C LYS A 138 4.02 12.52 -8.84
N TRP A 139 3.58 12.28 -7.61
CA TRP A 139 4.28 12.67 -6.38
C TRP A 139 5.70 12.09 -6.30
N LEU A 140 5.87 10.79 -6.65
CA LEU A 140 7.17 10.14 -6.70
C LEU A 140 8.07 10.72 -7.79
N MET A 141 7.54 10.87 -9.01
CA MET A 141 8.31 11.37 -10.16
C MET A 141 8.83 12.79 -9.95
N GLU A 142 8.03 13.67 -9.32
CA GLU A 142 8.44 15.04 -8.99
C GLU A 142 9.62 15.05 -8.01
N ARG A 143 9.68 14.13 -7.06
CA ARG A 143 10.77 14.05 -6.07
C ARG A 143 12.01 13.37 -6.59
N ILE A 144 11.87 12.34 -7.39
CA ILE A 144 13.00 11.66 -8.05
C ILE A 144 13.74 12.64 -9.01
N LYS A 145 13.03 13.57 -9.63
CA LYS A 145 13.65 14.57 -10.52
C LYS A 145 14.36 15.70 -9.77
N ASN A 146 14.04 15.92 -8.50
CA ASN A 146 14.55 17.03 -7.70
C ASN A 146 15.67 16.62 -6.72
N GLU A 147 16.04 15.35 -6.68
CA GLU A 147 17.22 14.80 -5.97
C GLU A 147 18.34 14.48 -6.97
#